data_454cb5960b2a6bb84cb8874038538c5f
#
_entry.id   454cb5960b2a6bb84cb8874038538c5f
#
_cell.length_a   1.000
_cell.length_b   1.000
_cell.length_c   1.000
_cell.angle_alpha   90.00
_cell.angle_beta   90.00
_cell.angle_gamma   90.00
#
_symmetry.space_group_name_H-M   'P 1'
#
loop_
_entity.id
_entity.type
_entity.pdbx_description
1 polymer ?
#
loop_
_entity_poly.entity_id
_entity_poly.type
_entity_poly.pdbx_seq_one_letter_code
_entity_poly.pdbx_strand_id
1 'polypeptide(L)'
;MTLIELTIGLAMFALLLLAVAPSLSQWMRDTRLQAGAQALMGDLQFARAEAVRRNGLARLQLVSSRDMNCALTNSGPEWVVNLTASTSPAGACGSAPGGTVSPYLLRVSPLLSSSTTNTLTATRQVVAFNGLGRQTATTNPTSSVATLTIDVQDATSRCRPSGATRCLRVVVSPAGDIHMCDPAHATGNTANDAMSCP
;
A
#
# COMPACT_ATOMS: atom_id res chain seq x y z
N MET A 1 -3.57 -19.52 50.40
CA MET A 1 -3.71 -19.96 48.99
C MET A 1 -3.36 -21.44 48.92
N THR A 2 -4.30 -22.24 48.47
CA THR A 2 -4.07 -23.68 48.32
C THR A 2 -3.58 -23.94 46.89
N LEU A 3 -2.82 -25.05 46.70
CA LEU A 3 -2.30 -25.42 45.40
C LEU A 3 -3.43 -25.65 44.36
N ILE A 4 -4.58 -26.12 44.83
CA ILE A 4 -5.77 -26.35 44.00
C ILE A 4 -6.40 -25.01 43.52
N GLU A 5 -6.41 -23.99 44.34
CA GLU A 5 -6.92 -22.67 44.00
C GLU A 5 -6.08 -22.01 42.89
N LEU A 6 -4.75 -22.17 42.95
CA LEU A 6 -3.82 -21.69 41.92
C LEU A 6 -3.99 -22.43 40.59
N THR A 7 -4.21 -23.76 40.63
CA THR A 7 -4.43 -24.53 39.38
C THR A 7 -5.74 -24.18 38.70
N ILE A 8 -6.82 -23.99 39.48
CA ILE A 8 -8.11 -23.55 38.93
C ILE A 8 -8.01 -22.15 38.33
N GLY A 9 -7.32 -21.23 39.02
CA GLY A 9 -7.09 -19.87 38.50
C GLY A 9 -6.30 -19.86 37.18
N LEU A 10 -5.23 -20.69 37.09
CA LEU A 10 -4.46 -20.85 35.85
C LEU A 10 -5.28 -21.47 34.72
N ALA A 11 -6.12 -22.44 35.00
CA ALA A 11 -6.98 -23.10 34.03
C ALA A 11 -8.02 -22.08 33.45
N MET A 12 -8.68 -21.31 34.31
CA MET A 12 -9.61 -20.27 33.87
C MET A 12 -8.93 -19.19 33.05
N PHE A 13 -7.72 -18.76 33.45
CA PHE A 13 -6.93 -17.76 32.71
C PHE A 13 -6.54 -18.30 31.31
N ALA A 14 -6.11 -19.53 31.20
CA ALA A 14 -5.80 -20.17 29.93
C ALA A 14 -7.01 -20.24 28.98
N LEU A 15 -8.20 -20.57 29.50
CA LEU A 15 -9.44 -20.57 28.72
C LEU A 15 -9.81 -19.16 28.21
N LEU A 16 -9.63 -18.12 29.02
CA LEU A 16 -9.87 -16.73 28.61
C LEU A 16 -8.89 -16.32 27.50
N LEU A 17 -7.60 -16.67 27.61
CA LEU A 17 -6.61 -16.37 26.56
C LEU A 17 -6.95 -17.04 25.24
N LEU A 18 -7.41 -18.28 25.23
CA LEU A 18 -7.84 -18.97 24.02
C LEU A 18 -9.04 -18.32 23.34
N ALA A 19 -9.96 -17.73 24.10
CA ALA A 19 -11.11 -17.03 23.56
C ALA A 19 -10.73 -15.66 22.92
N VAL A 20 -9.70 -14.98 23.43
CA VAL A 20 -9.27 -13.64 22.95
C VAL A 20 -8.29 -13.72 21.77
N ALA A 21 -7.48 -14.78 21.70
CA ALA A 21 -6.41 -14.91 20.70
C ALA A 21 -6.84 -14.70 19.24
N PRO A 22 -7.98 -15.25 18.74
CA PRO A 22 -8.40 -15.05 17.35
C PRO A 22 -8.77 -13.61 17.01
N SER A 23 -9.41 -12.90 17.93
CA SER A 23 -9.80 -11.50 17.71
C SER A 23 -8.58 -10.56 17.67
N LEU A 24 -7.56 -10.82 18.50
CA LEU A 24 -6.33 -10.06 18.52
C LEU A 24 -5.53 -10.22 17.21
N SER A 25 -5.47 -11.44 16.67
CA SER A 25 -4.76 -11.70 15.42
C SER A 25 -5.41 -11.00 14.22
N GLN A 26 -6.73 -10.93 14.19
CA GLN A 26 -7.48 -10.20 13.17
C GLN A 26 -7.25 -8.69 13.28
N TRP A 27 -7.35 -8.14 14.49
CA TRP A 27 -7.08 -6.72 14.75
C TRP A 27 -5.67 -6.31 14.31
N MET A 28 -4.66 -7.14 14.60
CA MET A 28 -3.29 -6.88 14.15
C MET A 28 -3.16 -6.88 12.62
N ARG A 29 -3.86 -7.78 11.91
CA ARG A 29 -3.87 -7.79 10.44
C ARG A 29 -4.50 -6.53 9.88
N ASP A 30 -5.68 -6.17 10.35
CA ASP A 30 -6.39 -4.96 9.90
C ASP A 30 -5.55 -3.69 10.14
N THR A 31 -4.88 -3.60 11.30
CA THR A 31 -3.98 -2.47 11.62
C THR A 31 -2.78 -2.41 10.67
N ARG A 32 -2.18 -3.55 10.32
CA ARG A 32 -1.06 -3.60 9.35
C ARG A 32 -1.50 -3.18 7.95
N LEU A 33 -2.66 -3.63 7.48
CA LEU A 33 -3.21 -3.21 6.19
C LEU A 33 -3.48 -1.71 6.16
N GLN A 34 -4.04 -1.16 7.23
CA GLN A 34 -4.26 0.27 7.35
C GLN A 34 -2.95 1.06 7.32
N ALA A 35 -1.93 0.63 8.06
CA ALA A 35 -0.61 1.24 8.04
C ALA A 35 0.02 1.18 6.65
N GLY A 36 -0.11 0.06 5.94
CA GLY A 36 0.35 -0.11 4.57
C GLY A 36 -0.33 0.82 3.58
N ALA A 37 -1.65 0.93 3.65
CA ALA A 37 -2.43 1.82 2.80
C ALA A 37 -2.10 3.30 3.07
N GLN A 38 -1.92 3.68 4.34
CA GLN A 38 -1.51 5.04 4.71
C GLN A 38 -0.10 5.37 4.24
N ALA A 39 0.85 4.44 4.34
CA ALA A 39 2.21 4.62 3.85
C ALA A 39 2.22 4.81 2.32
N LEU A 40 1.48 3.97 1.58
CA LEU A 40 1.33 4.10 0.13
C LEU A 40 0.72 5.44 -0.27
N MET A 41 -0.37 5.85 0.40
CA MET A 41 -1.01 7.15 0.16
C MET A 41 -0.05 8.31 0.45
N GLY A 42 0.71 8.23 1.54
CA GLY A 42 1.74 9.23 1.88
C GLY A 42 2.84 9.33 0.82
N ASP A 43 3.28 8.20 0.26
CA ASP A 43 4.31 8.20 -0.79
C ASP A 43 3.78 8.65 -2.16
N LEU A 44 2.50 8.42 -2.45
CA LEU A 44 1.82 9.01 -3.61
C LEU A 44 1.74 10.53 -3.49
N GLN A 45 1.34 11.04 -2.33
CA GLN A 45 1.30 12.49 -2.04
C GLN A 45 2.70 13.10 -2.08
N PHE A 46 3.71 12.39 -1.57
CA PHE A 46 5.11 12.79 -1.67
C PHE A 46 5.56 12.87 -3.14
N ALA A 47 5.27 11.87 -3.96
CA ALA A 47 5.61 11.90 -5.38
C ALA A 47 4.95 13.09 -6.10
N ARG A 48 3.67 13.35 -5.82
CA ARG A 48 2.95 14.51 -6.34
C ARG A 48 3.60 15.83 -5.92
N ALA A 49 3.93 15.97 -4.64
CA ALA A 49 4.57 17.19 -4.10
C ALA A 49 5.97 17.40 -4.70
N GLU A 50 6.75 16.34 -4.88
CA GLU A 50 8.08 16.43 -5.52
C GLU A 50 8.00 16.83 -6.99
N ALA A 51 6.99 16.34 -7.72
CA ALA A 51 6.75 16.77 -9.09
C ALA A 51 6.46 18.29 -9.17
N VAL A 52 5.59 18.79 -8.30
CA VAL A 52 5.27 20.21 -8.20
C VAL A 52 6.49 21.03 -7.76
N ARG A 53 7.18 20.59 -6.69
CA ARG A 53 8.36 21.30 -6.15
C ARG A 53 9.48 21.46 -7.18
N ARG A 54 9.70 20.43 -8.01
CA ARG A 54 10.74 20.42 -9.04
C ARG A 54 10.26 20.96 -10.38
N ASN A 55 8.98 21.30 -10.49
CA ASN A 55 8.32 21.62 -11.78
C ASN A 55 8.67 20.58 -12.86
N GLY A 56 8.63 19.32 -12.48
CA GLY A 56 9.12 18.22 -13.29
C GLY A 56 8.22 16.98 -13.15
N LEU A 57 8.80 15.81 -13.41
CA LEU A 57 8.11 14.54 -13.35
C LEU A 57 8.61 13.73 -12.17
N ALA A 58 7.69 13.25 -11.34
CA ALA A 58 7.95 12.23 -10.33
C ALA A 58 6.89 11.13 -10.44
N ARG A 59 7.27 9.91 -10.13
CA ARG A 59 6.39 8.74 -10.28
C ARG A 59 6.56 7.75 -9.15
N LEU A 60 5.49 7.02 -8.86
CA LEU A 60 5.50 5.86 -8.00
C LEU A 60 5.32 4.62 -8.87
N GLN A 61 6.11 3.58 -8.60
CA GLN A 61 6.11 2.32 -9.33
C GLN A 61 6.07 1.15 -8.36
N LEU A 62 5.20 0.18 -8.64
CA LEU A 62 5.14 -1.06 -7.90
C LEU A 62 6.25 -2.00 -8.36
N VAL A 63 6.91 -2.64 -7.40
CA VAL A 63 8.04 -3.54 -7.62
C VAL A 63 7.89 -4.83 -6.83
N SER A 64 8.53 -5.89 -7.32
CA SER A 64 8.49 -7.22 -6.70
C SER A 64 9.29 -7.31 -5.40
N SER A 65 10.34 -6.50 -5.26
CA SER A 65 11.24 -6.47 -4.12
C SER A 65 11.96 -5.13 -4.03
N ARG A 66 12.74 -4.92 -2.95
CA ARG A 66 13.55 -3.70 -2.75
C ARG A 66 15.03 -3.94 -2.93
N ASP A 67 15.41 -5.04 -3.55
CA ASP A 67 16.79 -5.40 -3.83
C ASP A 67 17.20 -5.03 -5.27
N MET A 68 18.40 -5.45 -5.65
CA MET A 68 18.93 -5.23 -7.00
C MET A 68 18.35 -6.19 -8.05
N ASN A 69 17.48 -7.12 -7.67
CA ASN A 69 16.79 -8.05 -8.58
C ASN A 69 15.30 -7.69 -8.78
N CYS A 70 14.88 -6.51 -8.34
CA CYS A 70 13.51 -6.07 -8.43
C CYS A 70 13.02 -5.98 -9.88
N ALA A 71 11.76 -6.34 -10.11
CA ALA A 71 11.06 -6.16 -11.38
C ALA A 71 9.83 -5.28 -11.16
N LEU A 72 9.42 -4.55 -12.19
CA LEU A 72 8.14 -3.85 -12.17
C LEU A 72 7.00 -4.85 -12.22
N THR A 73 5.96 -4.61 -11.42
CA THR A 73 4.82 -5.52 -11.31
C THR A 73 3.53 -4.75 -11.03
N ASN A 74 2.38 -5.30 -11.40
CA ASN A 74 1.08 -4.78 -10.93
C ASN A 74 0.63 -5.45 -9.63
N SER A 75 1.33 -6.52 -9.20
CA SER A 75 1.01 -7.22 -7.97
C SER A 75 2.30 -7.53 -7.23
N GLY A 76 2.46 -6.96 -6.05
CA GLY A 76 3.68 -7.13 -5.23
C GLY A 76 3.56 -6.39 -3.91
N PRO A 77 4.49 -6.62 -2.98
CA PRO A 77 4.43 -6.02 -1.65
C PRO A 77 5.03 -4.61 -1.58
N GLU A 78 5.75 -4.16 -2.60
CA GLU A 78 6.69 -3.04 -2.49
C GLU A 78 6.47 -1.99 -3.59
N TRP A 79 6.94 -0.77 -3.34
CA TRP A 79 6.95 0.32 -4.32
C TRP A 79 8.17 1.20 -4.16
N VAL A 80 8.46 1.97 -5.18
CA VAL A 80 9.51 3.00 -5.18
C VAL A 80 8.99 4.29 -5.77
N VAL A 81 9.52 5.41 -5.30
CA VAL A 81 9.30 6.73 -5.88
C VAL A 81 10.59 7.18 -6.56
N ASN A 82 10.51 7.52 -7.84
CA ASN A 82 11.67 8.03 -8.58
C ASN A 82 11.31 9.22 -9.49
N LEU A 83 12.38 9.90 -9.93
CA LEU A 83 12.28 11.09 -10.78
C LEU A 83 12.46 10.71 -12.22
N THR A 84 11.82 10.75 -13.18
CA THR A 84 12.07 10.58 -14.61
C THR A 84 11.07 9.66 -15.30
N ALA A 85 10.76 10.00 -16.51
CA ALA A 85 9.84 9.26 -17.35
C ALA A 85 10.49 8.07 -18.08
N SER A 86 11.81 8.06 -18.20
CA SER A 86 12.54 7.18 -19.12
C SER A 86 13.34 6.08 -18.43
N THR A 87 13.74 6.24 -17.17
CA THR A 87 14.59 5.26 -16.48
C THR A 87 13.78 4.41 -15.52
N SER A 88 13.67 3.12 -15.84
CA SER A 88 13.04 2.15 -14.95
C SER A 88 13.90 1.91 -13.69
N PRO A 89 13.31 1.77 -12.50
CA PRO A 89 14.01 1.33 -11.31
C PRO A 89 14.26 -0.19 -11.28
N ALA A 90 13.74 -0.95 -12.22
CA ALA A 90 13.93 -2.40 -12.29
C ALA A 90 15.42 -2.74 -12.30
N GLY A 91 15.82 -3.72 -11.49
CA GLY A 91 17.22 -4.10 -11.31
C GLY A 91 18.03 -3.13 -10.44
N ALA A 92 17.42 -2.12 -9.83
CA ALA A 92 18.14 -1.10 -9.06
C ALA A 92 17.34 -0.53 -7.87
N CYS A 93 16.31 -1.25 -7.38
CA CYS A 93 15.48 -0.78 -6.25
C CYS A 93 16.24 -0.74 -4.92
N GLY A 94 17.38 -1.45 -4.82
CA GLY A 94 18.28 -1.40 -3.66
C GLY A 94 19.26 -0.24 -3.66
N SER A 95 19.25 0.61 -4.68
CA SER A 95 20.11 1.79 -4.74
C SER A 95 19.74 2.80 -3.67
N ALA A 96 20.74 3.52 -3.16
CA ALA A 96 20.51 4.55 -2.15
C ALA A 96 19.59 5.67 -2.69
N PRO A 97 18.53 6.06 -1.95
CA PRO A 97 17.70 7.19 -2.31
C PRO A 97 18.53 8.50 -2.34
N GLY A 98 18.31 9.34 -3.34
CA GLY A 98 19.04 10.61 -3.45
C GLY A 98 18.58 11.46 -4.64
N GLY A 99 17.93 10.84 -5.62
CA GLY A 99 17.38 11.55 -6.78
C GLY A 99 18.41 12.17 -7.74
N THR A 100 19.70 11.91 -7.55
CA THR A 100 20.80 12.47 -8.37
C THR A 100 21.48 11.45 -9.26
N VAL A 101 21.46 10.19 -8.87
CA VAL A 101 22.05 9.07 -9.60
C VAL A 101 20.95 8.15 -10.11
N SER A 102 21.10 7.64 -11.35
CA SER A 102 20.16 6.67 -11.93
C SER A 102 20.00 5.45 -10.99
N PRO A 103 18.79 4.97 -10.76
CA PRO A 103 17.50 5.31 -11.36
C PRO A 103 16.75 6.49 -10.71
N TYR A 104 17.44 7.41 -10.09
CA TYR A 104 16.91 8.64 -9.48
C TYR A 104 15.86 8.37 -8.39
N LEU A 105 16.11 7.38 -7.55
CA LEU A 105 15.23 7.02 -6.44
C LEU A 105 15.16 8.15 -5.43
N LEU A 106 13.93 8.48 -5.01
CA LEU A 106 13.66 9.42 -3.93
C LEU A 106 13.27 8.70 -2.66
N ARG A 107 12.50 7.63 -2.82
CA ARG A 107 11.96 6.87 -1.71
C ARG A 107 11.73 5.42 -2.10
N VAL A 108 11.87 4.54 -1.14
CA VAL A 108 11.53 3.13 -1.23
C VAL A 108 10.50 2.85 -0.16
N SER A 109 9.54 1.97 -0.42
CA SER A 109 8.51 1.58 0.54
C SER A 109 9.11 1.24 1.90
N PRO A 110 8.46 1.61 3.02
CA PRO A 110 8.92 1.18 4.34
C PRO A 110 8.87 -0.34 4.45
N LEU A 111 9.73 -0.92 5.30
CA LEU A 111 9.61 -2.32 5.70
C LEU A 111 8.29 -2.48 6.48
N LEU A 112 7.21 -2.76 5.78
CA LEU A 112 5.97 -3.17 6.40
C LEU A 112 6.15 -4.59 6.93
N SER A 113 6.90 -4.71 8.04
CA SER A 113 7.16 -5.89 8.86
C SER A 113 6.95 -7.22 8.15
N SER A 114 8.03 -7.91 7.81
CA SER A 114 8.08 -9.22 7.16
C SER A 114 7.03 -9.39 6.03
N SER A 115 7.40 -9.00 4.90
CA SER A 115 6.74 -8.80 3.61
C SER A 115 5.87 -9.95 3.04
N THR A 116 5.52 -10.94 3.83
CA THR A 116 4.76 -12.10 3.34
C THR A 116 3.25 -11.95 3.48
N THR A 117 2.76 -10.93 4.17
CA THR A 117 1.33 -10.82 4.48
C THR A 117 0.59 -9.74 3.69
N ASN A 118 1.24 -8.64 3.33
CA ASN A 118 0.57 -7.57 2.58
C ASN A 118 0.89 -7.66 1.09
N THR A 119 -0.13 -7.69 0.25
CA THR A 119 0.00 -7.68 -1.20
C THR A 119 -0.74 -6.47 -1.76
N LEU A 120 -0.07 -5.74 -2.65
CA LEU A 120 -0.68 -4.66 -3.44
C LEU A 120 -1.07 -5.22 -4.80
N THR A 121 -2.27 -4.93 -5.25
CA THR A 121 -2.72 -5.26 -6.60
C THR A 121 -3.24 -3.99 -7.26
N ALA A 122 -2.61 -3.59 -8.36
CA ALA A 122 -2.92 -2.35 -9.04
C ALA A 122 -3.38 -2.58 -10.49
N THR A 123 -4.20 -1.68 -10.99
CA THR A 123 -4.60 -1.67 -12.40
C THR A 123 -3.43 -1.36 -13.34
N ARG A 124 -2.36 -0.72 -12.82
CA ARG A 124 -1.13 -0.37 -13.56
C ARG A 124 0.09 -0.37 -12.65
N GLN A 125 1.27 -0.62 -13.22
CA GLN A 125 2.54 -0.68 -12.48
C GLN A 125 3.06 0.69 -12.05
N VAL A 126 2.63 1.76 -12.72
CA VAL A 126 3.19 3.11 -12.54
C VAL A 126 2.09 4.16 -12.53
N VAL A 127 2.27 5.17 -11.70
CA VAL A 127 1.59 6.46 -11.79
C VAL A 127 2.65 7.56 -11.76
N ALA A 128 2.51 8.54 -12.63
CA ALA A 128 3.40 9.68 -12.72
C ALA A 128 2.62 10.98 -12.56
N PHE A 129 3.25 11.96 -11.91
CA PHE A 129 2.74 13.30 -11.72
C PHE A 129 3.65 14.30 -12.42
N ASN A 130 3.06 15.33 -13.04
CA ASN A 130 3.76 16.45 -13.64
C ASN A 130 3.91 17.63 -12.67
N GLY A 131 4.57 18.70 -13.11
CA GLY A 131 4.78 19.91 -12.30
C GLY A 131 3.52 20.64 -11.85
N LEU A 132 2.34 20.31 -12.40
CA LEU A 132 1.03 20.81 -11.95
C LEU A 132 0.36 19.87 -10.93
N GLY A 133 1.00 18.78 -10.55
CA GLY A 133 0.45 17.78 -9.63
C GLY A 133 -0.65 16.90 -10.25
N ARG A 134 -0.80 16.88 -11.56
CA ARG A 134 -1.75 16.05 -12.31
C ARG A 134 -1.08 14.79 -12.82
N GLN A 135 -1.84 13.71 -13.03
CA GLN A 135 -1.30 12.53 -13.69
C GLN A 135 -0.77 12.88 -15.10
N THR A 136 0.29 12.21 -15.50
CA THR A 136 0.85 12.31 -16.84
C THR A 136 1.24 10.93 -17.37
N ALA A 137 1.27 10.77 -18.69
CA ALA A 137 1.72 9.54 -19.32
C ALA A 137 3.23 9.32 -19.14
N THR A 138 3.66 8.06 -19.18
CA THR A 138 5.07 7.66 -19.13
C THR A 138 5.43 6.79 -20.34
N THR A 139 6.69 6.77 -20.70
CA THR A 139 7.21 5.99 -21.84
C THR A 139 7.90 4.69 -21.40
N ASN A 140 8.41 4.62 -20.18
CA ASN A 140 9.08 3.42 -19.67
C ASN A 140 8.82 3.23 -18.15
N PRO A 141 7.93 2.32 -17.74
CA PRO A 141 6.99 1.59 -18.61
C PRO A 141 5.96 2.53 -19.22
N THR A 142 5.41 2.15 -20.36
CA THR A 142 4.35 2.92 -20.99
C THR A 142 3.10 2.91 -20.14
N SER A 143 2.57 4.08 -19.85
CA SER A 143 1.33 4.25 -19.08
C SER A 143 0.55 5.46 -19.58
N SER A 144 -0.75 5.30 -19.73
CA SER A 144 -1.68 6.39 -20.08
C SER A 144 -2.25 7.05 -18.83
N VAL A 145 -2.83 8.24 -18.99
CA VAL A 145 -3.57 8.93 -17.92
C VAL A 145 -4.95 8.29 -17.78
N ALA A 146 -5.21 7.68 -16.64
CA ALA A 146 -6.51 7.12 -16.28
C ALA A 146 -6.57 6.92 -14.76
N THR A 147 -7.74 6.68 -14.19
CA THR A 147 -7.86 6.33 -12.77
C THR A 147 -7.01 5.10 -12.46
N LEU A 148 -6.15 5.21 -11.47
CA LEU A 148 -5.38 4.11 -10.92
C LEU A 148 -6.04 3.65 -9.63
N THR A 149 -6.26 2.35 -9.50
CA THR A 149 -6.68 1.73 -8.24
C THR A 149 -5.58 0.79 -7.77
N ILE A 150 -5.29 0.84 -6.48
CA ILE A 150 -4.33 -0.04 -5.81
C ILE A 150 -5.03 -0.66 -4.61
N ASP A 151 -5.29 -1.95 -4.68
CA ASP A 151 -5.88 -2.72 -3.58
C ASP A 151 -4.78 -3.17 -2.63
N VAL A 152 -4.96 -2.89 -1.35
CA VAL A 152 -4.09 -3.31 -0.25
C VAL A 152 -4.76 -4.46 0.47
N GLN A 153 -4.22 -5.66 0.33
CA GLN A 153 -4.83 -6.91 0.76
C GLN A 153 -3.85 -7.74 1.60
N ASP A 154 -4.39 -8.64 2.40
CA ASP A 154 -3.60 -9.67 3.04
C ASP A 154 -3.46 -10.89 2.11
N ALA A 155 -2.24 -11.39 1.93
CA ALA A 155 -1.98 -12.53 1.04
C ALA A 155 -2.59 -13.85 1.54
N THR A 156 -2.91 -13.95 2.83
CA THR A 156 -3.37 -15.18 3.49
C THR A 156 -4.85 -15.18 3.82
N SER A 157 -5.51 -14.02 3.79
CA SER A 157 -6.92 -13.89 4.17
C SER A 157 -7.75 -13.12 3.13
N ARG A 158 -9.02 -13.51 3.01
CA ARG A 158 -9.95 -12.89 2.07
C ARG A 158 -10.50 -11.58 2.63
N CYS A 159 -10.70 -10.63 1.73
CA CYS A 159 -11.34 -9.35 2.02
C CYS A 159 -12.84 -9.52 2.30
N ARG A 160 -13.41 -8.63 3.09
CA ARG A 160 -14.86 -8.50 3.25
C ARG A 160 -15.52 -8.20 1.89
N PRO A 161 -16.75 -8.66 1.62
CA PRO A 161 -17.64 -9.44 2.50
C PRO A 161 -17.37 -10.94 2.49
N SER A 162 -16.52 -11.47 1.58
CA SER A 162 -16.25 -12.91 1.46
C SER A 162 -15.29 -13.48 2.51
N GLY A 163 -14.64 -12.63 3.28
CA GLY A 163 -13.74 -12.96 4.38
C GLY A 163 -13.90 -12.02 5.57
N ALA A 164 -13.00 -12.14 6.54
CA ALA A 164 -13.06 -11.36 7.77
C ALA A 164 -12.20 -10.07 7.72
N THR A 165 -11.20 -10.02 6.83
CA THR A 165 -10.19 -8.97 6.79
C THR A 165 -10.72 -7.71 6.09
N ARG A 166 -10.41 -6.56 6.67
CA ARG A 166 -10.75 -5.26 6.09
C ARG A 166 -9.65 -4.86 5.09
N CYS A 167 -9.89 -5.07 3.80
CA CYS A 167 -9.01 -4.58 2.74
C CYS A 167 -9.28 -3.10 2.45
N LEU A 168 -8.29 -2.42 1.94
CA LEU A 168 -8.37 -1.00 1.61
C LEU A 168 -7.97 -0.78 0.15
N ARG A 169 -8.49 0.26 -0.45
CA ARG A 169 -8.16 0.68 -1.81
C ARG A 169 -7.67 2.11 -1.81
N VAL A 170 -6.56 2.36 -2.49
CA VAL A 170 -6.07 3.70 -2.78
C VAL A 170 -6.40 4.02 -4.24
N VAL A 171 -7.06 5.13 -4.46
CA VAL A 171 -7.49 5.60 -5.78
C VAL A 171 -6.75 6.88 -6.12
N VAL A 172 -6.21 6.95 -7.34
CA VAL A 172 -5.56 8.16 -7.87
C VAL A 172 -6.30 8.58 -9.13
N SER A 173 -6.92 9.76 -9.10
CA SER A 173 -7.64 10.33 -10.23
C SER A 173 -6.70 10.90 -11.30
N PRO A 174 -7.13 11.08 -12.56
CA PRO A 174 -6.38 11.81 -13.58
C PRO A 174 -5.99 13.24 -13.18
N ALA A 175 -6.79 13.89 -12.34
CA ALA A 175 -6.51 15.21 -11.79
C ALA A 175 -5.38 15.20 -10.75
N GLY A 176 -4.99 14.02 -10.27
CA GLY A 176 -3.96 13.84 -9.26
C GLY A 176 -4.50 13.77 -7.83
N ASP A 177 -5.82 13.66 -7.64
CA ASP A 177 -6.39 13.48 -6.30
C ASP A 177 -6.14 12.04 -5.83
N ILE A 178 -5.77 11.92 -4.57
CA ILE A 178 -5.41 10.65 -3.94
C ILE A 178 -6.30 10.48 -2.73
N HIS A 179 -7.08 9.40 -2.71
CA HIS A 179 -7.94 9.07 -1.58
C HIS A 179 -7.93 7.56 -1.30
N MET A 180 -8.27 7.22 -0.08
CA MET A 180 -8.37 5.84 0.40
C MET A 180 -9.82 5.52 0.66
N CYS A 181 -10.27 4.33 0.26
CA CYS A 181 -11.62 3.85 0.45
C CYS A 181 -11.65 2.36 0.83
N ASP A 182 -12.77 1.89 1.30
CA ASP A 182 -13.01 0.48 1.62
C ASP A 182 -13.88 -0.15 0.52
N PRO A 183 -13.35 -1.07 -0.30
CA PRO A 183 -14.10 -1.68 -1.39
C PRO A 183 -15.28 -2.55 -0.93
N ALA A 184 -15.35 -2.92 0.36
CA ALA A 184 -16.48 -3.63 0.93
C ALA A 184 -17.64 -2.71 1.29
N HIS A 185 -17.42 -1.39 1.37
CA HIS A 185 -18.49 -0.41 1.46
C HIS A 185 -19.12 -0.20 0.09
N ALA A 186 -20.22 -0.87 -0.14
CA ALA A 186 -20.96 -0.79 -1.39
C ALA A 186 -21.43 0.64 -1.68
N THR A 187 -21.27 1.07 -2.91
CA THR A 187 -21.76 2.33 -3.50
C THR A 187 -23.30 2.43 -3.54
N GLY A 188 -24.00 1.99 -2.49
CA GLY A 188 -25.45 1.86 -2.53
C GLY A 188 -26.24 2.65 -1.50
N ASN A 189 -25.64 3.15 -0.45
CA ASN A 189 -26.46 3.58 0.67
C ASN A 189 -26.24 4.97 1.26
N THR A 190 -25.28 5.73 0.82
CA THR A 190 -25.24 7.18 1.07
C THR A 190 -24.11 7.82 0.26
N ALA A 191 -24.42 8.75 -0.60
CA ALA A 191 -23.46 9.57 -1.38
C ALA A 191 -22.49 10.41 -0.50
N ASN A 192 -22.50 10.22 0.81
CA ASN A 192 -21.73 10.95 1.81
C ASN A 192 -20.81 10.06 2.67
N ASP A 193 -20.68 8.78 2.37
CA ASP A 193 -19.72 7.96 3.11
C ASP A 193 -18.31 8.20 2.55
N ALA A 194 -17.47 8.88 3.33
CA ALA A 194 -16.07 9.21 2.98
C ALA A 194 -15.21 7.97 2.71
N MET A 195 -15.67 6.78 3.08
CA MET A 195 -14.96 5.51 2.88
C MET A 195 -15.52 4.69 1.70
N SER A 196 -16.54 5.16 0.98
CA SER A 196 -17.02 4.48 -0.22
C SER A 196 -16.04 4.66 -1.38
N CYS A 197 -15.80 3.59 -2.14
CA CYS A 197 -15.02 3.69 -3.38
C CYS A 197 -15.91 4.17 -4.54
N PRO A 198 -15.39 5.10 -5.38
CA PRO A 198 -16.10 5.59 -6.57
C PRO A 198 -16.22 4.51 -7.65
#